data_0f17dc3f10e9e35fedf2067954dc4153
#
_entry.id   0f17dc3f10e9e35fedf2067954dc4153
#
_cell.length_a   1.000
_cell.length_b   1.000
_cell.length_c   1.000
_cell.angle_alpha   90.00
_cell.angle_beta   90.00
_cell.angle_gamma   90.00
#
_symmetry.space_group_name_H-M   'P 1'
#
loop_
_entity.id
_entity.type
_entity.pdbx_description
1 polymer ?
#
loop_
_entity_poly.entity_id
_entity_poly.type
_entity_poly.pdbx_seq_one_letter_code
_entity_poly.pdbx_strand_id
1 'polypeptide(L)'
;MLDGYSAKHFARAFKKNDIQRFQLSGIEVEDFFKELVQRCQSNKFNINGLKISKDKKIHYIHNDYPHEHLMARHCSNILINLHNVSIPDRKNLITLLTNIIKDSLKTNYISIHRFDIKSFYESIKFHNVEHIINDSRLEGSIRTTLKSLYKNKNKLFRGVSVTAVLSEIYMKEFDYRMKSNKNVLYFFRYVDDIVLIVKEGISEKEVLNLVESNLPDDLQLNNNKHSYVIIKNNMILTQKCEKRISSGVYFPSKLQNECFIDFLGYKFIFIIKDKIEVEVGISEVKKSLIKKKVLRSFFKYRKENDFNMLVYRLNYLCSNVRILSSRRLYSGIYYNYSLIDFDINKKCGVGYNDLCDIDNFIKSIIYSSNKHPAVRGINFNKQQITELKKISIISGFNDKRILKLSNEKISKIKGAWYNV
;
A
#
# COMPACT_ATOMS: atom_id res chain seq x y z
N MET A 1 -27.22 2.61 23.41
CA MET A 1 -27.43 2.45 21.95
C MET A 1 -26.67 3.56 21.26
N LEU A 2 -25.81 3.22 20.31
CA LEU A 2 -25.15 4.24 19.49
C LEU A 2 -26.21 4.74 18.50
N ASP A 3 -26.79 5.93 18.72
CA ASP A 3 -27.81 6.55 17.86
C ASP A 3 -27.29 6.63 16.44
N GLY A 4 -27.71 5.68 15.57
CA GLY A 4 -27.02 5.33 14.33
C GLY A 4 -27.20 6.32 13.20
N TYR A 5 -28.29 7.08 13.12
CA TYR A 5 -28.65 7.80 11.91
C TYR A 5 -28.99 9.25 12.13
N SER A 6 -27.96 10.09 12.15
CA SER A 6 -28.15 11.53 11.99
C SER A 6 -27.32 12.03 10.84
N ALA A 7 -27.74 13.14 10.20
CA ALA A 7 -26.97 13.83 9.18
C ALA A 7 -25.53 14.11 9.65
N LYS A 8 -25.31 14.36 10.96
CA LYS A 8 -24.00 14.58 11.59
C LYS A 8 -23.09 13.34 11.50
N HIS A 9 -23.64 12.13 11.67
CA HIS A 9 -22.87 10.89 11.57
C HIS A 9 -22.44 10.63 10.14
N PHE A 10 -23.30 10.88 9.16
CA PHE A 10 -22.96 10.74 7.75
C PHE A 10 -21.98 11.83 7.29
N ALA A 11 -22.10 13.06 7.80
CA ALA A 11 -21.14 14.13 7.53
C ALA A 11 -19.71 13.77 7.95
N ARG A 12 -19.53 12.98 9.03
CA ARG A 12 -18.20 12.46 9.44
C ARG A 12 -17.63 11.44 8.46
N ALA A 13 -18.47 10.62 7.83
CA ALA A 13 -18.07 9.65 6.82
C ALA A 13 -17.89 10.28 5.44
N PHE A 14 -18.45 11.47 5.19
CA PHE A 14 -18.41 12.20 3.95
C PHE A 14 -17.03 12.83 3.72
N LYS A 15 -16.50 12.69 2.51
CA LYS A 15 -15.22 13.26 2.10
C LYS A 15 -15.47 14.42 1.14
N LYS A 16 -14.69 15.48 1.26
CA LYS A 16 -14.84 16.68 0.40
C LYS A 16 -14.80 16.37 -1.10
N ASN A 17 -14.06 15.34 -1.50
CA ASN A 17 -14.04 14.88 -2.89
C ASN A 17 -15.33 14.17 -3.33
N ASP A 18 -16.18 13.77 -2.39
CA ASP A 18 -17.44 13.12 -2.72
C ASP A 18 -18.39 14.09 -3.42
N ILE A 19 -18.29 15.40 -3.14
CA ILE A 19 -19.05 16.44 -3.87
C ILE A 19 -18.77 16.33 -5.38
N GLN A 20 -17.50 16.31 -5.77
CA GLN A 20 -17.13 16.18 -7.20
C GLN A 20 -17.37 14.77 -7.73
N ARG A 21 -17.10 13.76 -6.91
CA ARG A 21 -17.25 12.35 -7.28
C ARG A 21 -18.70 11.99 -7.59
N PHE A 22 -19.62 12.53 -6.81
CA PHE A 22 -21.05 12.26 -6.90
C PHE A 22 -21.83 13.40 -7.53
N GLN A 23 -21.12 14.44 -8.03
CA GLN A 23 -21.69 15.61 -8.71
C GLN A 23 -22.71 16.37 -7.84
N LEU A 24 -22.46 16.47 -6.52
CA LEU A 24 -23.35 17.16 -5.58
C LEU A 24 -22.95 18.65 -5.44
N SER A 25 -23.91 19.55 -5.45
CA SER A 25 -23.76 20.96 -5.05
C SER A 25 -23.90 21.11 -3.52
N GLY A 26 -23.65 22.33 -3.00
CA GLY A 26 -23.76 22.59 -1.56
C GLY A 26 -25.16 22.35 -0.97
N ILE A 27 -26.21 22.71 -1.71
CA ILE A 27 -27.62 22.50 -1.31
C ILE A 27 -27.98 21.01 -1.40
N GLU A 28 -27.56 20.35 -2.46
CA GLU A 28 -27.81 18.92 -2.66
C GLU A 28 -27.15 18.05 -1.60
N VAL A 29 -26.05 18.48 -0.97
CA VAL A 29 -25.37 17.72 0.08
C VAL A 29 -26.26 17.59 1.34
N GLU A 30 -26.99 18.63 1.73
CA GLU A 30 -27.90 18.56 2.87
C GLU A 30 -29.08 17.63 2.61
N ASP A 31 -29.68 17.75 1.45
CA ASP A 31 -30.81 16.89 1.06
C ASP A 31 -30.37 15.44 0.86
N PHE A 32 -29.17 15.24 0.32
CA PHE A 32 -28.52 13.92 0.25
C PHE A 32 -28.39 13.26 1.63
N PHE A 33 -28.01 14.00 2.67
CA PHE A 33 -27.95 13.43 4.02
C PHE A 33 -29.34 13.17 4.60
N LYS A 34 -30.33 14.02 4.36
CA LYS A 34 -31.72 13.79 4.80
C LYS A 34 -32.29 12.53 4.16
N GLU A 35 -32.12 12.37 2.84
CA GLU A 35 -32.55 11.18 2.12
C GLU A 35 -31.86 9.92 2.65
N LEU A 36 -30.57 9.97 2.93
CA LEU A 36 -29.82 8.83 3.47
C LEU A 36 -30.36 8.43 4.85
N VAL A 37 -30.66 9.41 5.73
CA VAL A 37 -31.26 9.15 7.05
C VAL A 37 -32.62 8.45 6.89
N GLN A 38 -33.50 8.94 6.01
CA GLN A 38 -34.81 8.35 5.74
C GLN A 38 -34.70 6.90 5.25
N ARG A 39 -33.78 6.65 4.29
CA ARG A 39 -33.54 5.29 3.79
C ARG A 39 -33.02 4.34 4.89
N CYS A 40 -32.24 4.83 5.82
CA CYS A 40 -31.74 4.02 6.94
C CYS A 40 -32.84 3.72 7.97
N GLN A 41 -33.71 4.66 8.25
CA GLN A 41 -34.84 4.49 9.19
C GLN A 41 -35.84 3.46 8.71
N SER A 42 -35.95 3.22 7.40
CA SER A 42 -36.84 2.18 6.84
C SER A 42 -36.33 0.75 7.04
N ASN A 43 -35.18 0.54 7.68
CA ASN A 43 -34.47 -0.74 7.88
C ASN A 43 -34.24 -1.58 6.61
N LYS A 44 -34.31 -0.97 5.41
CA LYS A 44 -34.20 -1.64 4.10
C LYS A 44 -33.01 -1.20 3.27
N PHE A 45 -31.94 -0.69 3.93
CA PHE A 45 -30.78 -0.22 3.17
C PHE A 45 -29.94 -1.42 2.70
N ASN A 46 -29.91 -1.64 1.41
CA ASN A 46 -29.12 -2.70 0.77
C ASN A 46 -28.04 -2.10 -0.13
N ILE A 47 -26.87 -2.75 -0.21
CA ILE A 47 -25.82 -2.42 -1.15
C ILE A 47 -26.01 -3.26 -2.42
N ASN A 48 -26.47 -2.61 -3.49
CA ASN A 48 -26.76 -3.22 -4.79
C ASN A 48 -25.73 -2.81 -5.85
N GLY A 49 -25.02 -1.68 -5.63
CA GLY A 49 -24.04 -1.12 -6.55
C GLY A 49 -22.65 -1.75 -6.51
N LEU A 50 -22.48 -2.91 -5.82
CA LEU A 50 -21.21 -3.61 -5.72
C LEU A 50 -20.83 -4.25 -7.06
N LYS A 51 -19.71 -3.82 -7.64
CA LYS A 51 -19.16 -4.34 -8.90
C LYS A 51 -17.75 -4.90 -8.68
N ILE A 52 -17.31 -5.73 -9.61
CA ILE A 52 -15.99 -6.35 -9.60
C ILE A 52 -15.14 -5.68 -10.69
N SER A 53 -13.88 -5.40 -10.37
CA SER A 53 -12.93 -4.86 -11.35
C SER A 53 -12.67 -5.84 -12.50
N LYS A 54 -12.19 -5.32 -13.64
CA LYS A 54 -11.89 -6.14 -14.84
C LYS A 54 -10.92 -7.29 -14.57
N ASP A 55 -10.00 -7.12 -13.63
CA ASP A 55 -9.06 -8.16 -13.17
C ASP A 55 -9.65 -9.13 -12.14
N LYS A 56 -10.95 -8.99 -11.81
CA LYS A 56 -11.71 -9.81 -10.87
C LYS A 56 -11.14 -9.87 -9.44
N LYS A 57 -10.25 -8.94 -9.08
CA LYS A 57 -9.56 -8.94 -7.77
C LYS A 57 -10.13 -7.94 -6.78
N ILE A 58 -10.67 -6.81 -7.27
CA ILE A 58 -11.14 -5.72 -6.44
C ILE A 58 -12.62 -5.51 -6.62
N HIS A 59 -13.37 -5.48 -5.52
CA HIS A 59 -14.76 -5.10 -5.50
C HIS A 59 -14.87 -3.61 -5.18
N TYR A 60 -15.82 -2.94 -5.79
CA TYR A 60 -16.06 -1.51 -5.54
C TYR A 60 -17.54 -1.19 -5.71
N ILE A 61 -18.03 -0.21 -4.96
CA ILE A 61 -19.36 0.34 -5.15
C ILE A 61 -19.29 1.32 -6.32
N HIS A 62 -20.18 1.19 -7.31
CA HIS A 62 -20.19 2.10 -8.47
C HIS A 62 -20.54 3.53 -8.05
N ASN A 63 -20.02 4.54 -8.74
CA ASN A 63 -20.21 5.95 -8.37
C ASN A 63 -21.66 6.42 -8.47
N ASP A 64 -22.48 5.76 -9.26
CA ASP A 64 -23.94 6.03 -9.40
C ASP A 64 -24.71 5.66 -8.12
N TYR A 65 -24.03 5.06 -7.11
CA TYR A 65 -24.62 4.68 -5.84
C TYR A 65 -23.96 5.44 -4.66
N PRO A 66 -24.07 6.78 -4.62
CA PRO A 66 -23.39 7.61 -3.62
C PRO A 66 -23.82 7.30 -2.18
N HIS A 67 -25.11 7.01 -1.95
CA HIS A 67 -25.64 6.63 -0.65
C HIS A 67 -25.01 5.34 -0.13
N GLU A 68 -24.79 4.35 -0.99
CA GLU A 68 -24.16 3.08 -0.60
C GLU A 68 -22.69 3.25 -0.25
N HIS A 69 -21.98 4.13 -0.97
CA HIS A 69 -20.60 4.48 -0.61
C HIS A 69 -20.50 5.07 0.80
N LEU A 70 -21.41 6.00 1.11
CA LEU A 70 -21.40 6.68 2.39
C LEU A 70 -21.81 5.74 3.51
N MET A 71 -22.82 4.92 3.26
CA MET A 71 -23.29 3.91 4.20
C MET A 71 -22.20 2.86 4.51
N ALA A 72 -21.50 2.34 3.51
CA ALA A 72 -20.39 1.41 3.73
C ALA A 72 -19.28 2.01 4.61
N ARG A 73 -18.95 3.30 4.41
CA ARG A 73 -17.98 3.99 5.26
C ARG A 73 -18.51 4.23 6.67
N HIS A 74 -19.79 4.54 6.80
CA HIS A 74 -20.44 4.72 8.11
C HIS A 74 -20.42 3.41 8.88
N CYS A 75 -20.81 2.29 8.28
CA CYS A 75 -20.68 0.96 8.86
C CYS A 75 -19.23 0.67 9.31
N SER A 76 -18.25 1.01 8.48
CA SER A 76 -16.82 0.85 8.85
C SER A 76 -16.45 1.65 10.10
N ASN A 77 -16.90 2.92 10.21
CA ASN A 77 -16.63 3.76 11.36
C ASN A 77 -17.30 3.22 12.63
N ILE A 78 -18.53 2.72 12.53
CA ILE A 78 -19.24 2.07 13.65
C ILE A 78 -18.46 0.84 14.12
N LEU A 79 -18.06 -0.06 13.22
CA LEU A 79 -17.28 -1.25 13.56
C LEU A 79 -15.94 -0.90 14.20
N ILE A 80 -15.23 0.13 13.69
CA ILE A 80 -13.99 0.63 14.29
C ILE A 80 -14.21 1.03 15.73
N ASN A 81 -15.23 1.84 16.02
CA ASN A 81 -15.52 2.33 17.36
C ASN A 81 -16.01 1.19 18.28
N LEU A 82 -16.95 0.36 17.80
CA LEU A 82 -17.54 -0.70 18.59
C LEU A 82 -16.52 -1.76 19.02
N HIS A 83 -15.61 -2.09 18.13
CA HIS A 83 -14.58 -3.10 18.38
C HIS A 83 -13.22 -2.48 18.73
N ASN A 84 -13.12 -1.17 18.92
CA ASN A 84 -11.87 -0.48 19.22
C ASN A 84 -10.71 -0.92 18.30
N VAL A 85 -10.92 -0.76 16.98
CA VAL A 85 -9.95 -1.15 15.95
C VAL A 85 -8.97 -0.01 15.72
N SER A 86 -7.68 -0.30 15.84
CA SER A 86 -6.62 0.62 15.43
C SER A 86 -6.08 0.21 14.06
N ILE A 87 -6.20 1.09 13.08
CA ILE A 87 -5.60 0.87 11.76
C ILE A 87 -4.18 1.46 11.80
N PRO A 88 -3.13 0.64 11.63
CA PRO A 88 -1.76 1.12 11.73
C PRO A 88 -1.44 2.15 10.63
N ASP A 89 -0.72 3.21 11.01
CA ASP A 89 -0.15 4.14 10.04
C ASP A 89 1.15 3.59 9.48
N ARG A 90 1.23 3.47 8.14
CA ARG A 90 2.40 2.91 7.45
C ARG A 90 3.70 3.65 7.77
N LYS A 91 3.66 4.98 7.84
CA LYS A 91 4.86 5.78 8.10
C LYS A 91 5.37 5.55 9.52
N ASN A 92 4.45 5.53 10.48
CA ASN A 92 4.79 5.28 11.89
C ASN A 92 5.39 3.89 12.08
N LEU A 93 4.83 2.86 11.43
CA LEU A 93 5.38 1.50 11.49
C LEU A 93 6.82 1.43 10.95
N ILE A 94 7.09 2.06 9.80
CA ILE A 94 8.44 2.07 9.22
C ILE A 94 9.41 2.85 10.10
N THR A 95 9.01 4.02 10.63
CA THR A 95 9.85 4.81 11.53
C THR A 95 10.19 4.01 12.78
N LEU A 96 9.20 3.39 13.40
CA LEU A 96 9.39 2.59 14.62
C LEU A 96 10.29 1.38 14.36
N LEU A 97 10.04 0.63 13.28
CA LEU A 97 10.87 -0.51 12.88
C LEU A 97 12.32 -0.08 12.62
N THR A 98 12.55 1.04 11.91
CA THR A 98 13.89 1.56 11.66
C THR A 98 14.63 1.86 12.96
N ASN A 99 13.98 2.52 13.92
CA ASN A 99 14.60 2.87 15.20
C ASN A 99 14.92 1.61 16.02
N ILE A 100 13.99 0.67 16.07
CA ILE A 100 14.20 -0.60 16.79
C ILE A 100 15.37 -1.40 16.19
N ILE A 101 15.47 -1.48 14.86
CA ILE A 101 16.60 -2.17 14.22
C ILE A 101 17.91 -1.46 14.57
N LYS A 102 17.96 -0.12 14.47
CA LYS A 102 19.17 0.66 14.83
C LYS A 102 19.57 0.48 16.28
N ASP A 103 18.62 0.42 17.21
CA ASP A 103 18.89 0.21 18.62
C ASP A 103 19.29 -1.24 18.93
N SER A 104 18.65 -2.21 18.30
CA SER A 104 19.03 -3.64 18.44
C SER A 104 20.45 -3.93 17.93
N LEU A 105 20.89 -3.26 16.89
CA LEU A 105 22.27 -3.39 16.39
C LEU A 105 23.29 -2.86 17.41
N LYS A 106 22.94 -1.90 18.27
CA LYS A 106 23.80 -1.44 19.38
C LYS A 106 23.95 -2.49 20.48
N THR A 107 22.95 -3.36 20.67
CA THR A 107 22.96 -4.44 21.67
C THR A 107 23.63 -5.71 21.16
N ASN A 108 24.27 -5.66 19.99
CA ASN A 108 24.99 -6.76 19.36
C ASN A 108 24.15 -8.00 18.98
N TYR A 109 22.81 -7.91 19.04
CA TYR A 109 21.95 -8.99 18.57
C TYR A 109 20.67 -8.46 17.93
N ILE A 110 20.29 -9.05 16.81
CA ILE A 110 18.96 -8.92 16.23
C ILE A 110 18.60 -10.19 15.45
N SER A 111 17.40 -10.70 15.67
CA SER A 111 16.78 -11.73 14.84
C SER A 111 15.45 -11.19 14.32
N ILE A 112 15.43 -10.82 13.05
CA ILE A 112 14.27 -10.21 12.39
C ILE A 112 13.72 -11.15 11.32
N HIS A 113 12.42 -11.40 11.36
CA HIS A 113 11.70 -12.28 10.44
C HIS A 113 10.54 -11.52 9.80
N ARG A 114 10.35 -11.69 8.50
CA ARG A 114 9.21 -11.17 7.77
C ARG A 114 8.40 -12.29 7.16
N PHE A 115 7.08 -12.19 7.28
CA PHE A 115 6.11 -13.12 6.72
C PHE A 115 5.05 -12.36 5.91
N ASP A 116 4.39 -13.07 5.00
CA ASP A 116 3.27 -12.57 4.21
C ASP A 116 2.15 -13.62 4.24
N ILE A 117 0.91 -13.19 4.48
CA ILE A 117 -0.24 -14.09 4.47
C ILE A 117 -0.76 -14.22 3.04
N LYS A 118 -0.90 -15.47 2.58
CA LYS A 118 -1.36 -15.78 1.23
C LYS A 118 -2.82 -15.39 1.05
N SER A 119 -3.08 -14.55 0.02
CA SER A 119 -4.45 -14.17 -0.39
C SER A 119 -5.33 -13.72 0.79
N PHE A 120 -4.81 -12.88 1.68
CA PHE A 120 -5.34 -12.54 3.00
C PHE A 120 -6.87 -12.39 3.04
N TYR A 121 -7.44 -11.42 2.33
CA TYR A 121 -8.89 -11.19 2.35
C TYR A 121 -9.67 -12.39 1.79
N GLU A 122 -9.22 -12.93 0.67
CA GLU A 122 -9.89 -14.00 -0.05
C GLU A 122 -9.76 -15.37 0.66
N SER A 123 -8.90 -15.47 1.67
CA SER A 123 -8.80 -16.66 2.53
C SER A 123 -9.78 -16.61 3.69
N ILE A 124 -10.08 -15.43 4.24
CA ILE A 124 -11.01 -15.29 5.37
C ILE A 124 -12.42 -15.67 4.93
N LYS A 125 -12.93 -16.76 5.50
CA LYS A 125 -14.29 -17.23 5.23
C LYS A 125 -15.31 -16.33 5.94
N PHE A 126 -16.41 -16.03 5.26
CA PHE A 126 -17.41 -15.10 5.78
C PHE A 126 -18.03 -15.55 7.12
N HIS A 127 -18.27 -16.84 7.30
CA HIS A 127 -18.85 -17.36 8.54
C HIS A 127 -17.97 -17.08 9.78
N ASN A 128 -16.65 -16.95 9.61
CA ASN A 128 -15.73 -16.63 10.70
C ASN A 128 -15.85 -15.18 11.20
N VAL A 129 -16.39 -14.28 10.39
CA VAL A 129 -16.63 -12.87 10.73
C VAL A 129 -18.11 -12.51 10.85
N GLU A 130 -19.01 -13.45 10.58
CA GLU A 130 -20.46 -13.22 10.59
C GLU A 130 -20.97 -12.83 11.99
N HIS A 131 -20.39 -13.38 13.06
CA HIS A 131 -20.71 -13.03 14.43
C HIS A 131 -20.47 -11.53 14.71
N ILE A 132 -19.49 -10.90 14.06
CA ILE A 132 -19.19 -9.47 14.17
C ILE A 132 -20.35 -8.65 13.57
N ILE A 133 -20.90 -9.12 12.46
CA ILE A 133 -22.03 -8.46 11.77
C ILE A 133 -23.34 -8.69 12.54
N ASN A 134 -23.45 -9.82 13.21
CA ASN A 134 -24.64 -10.17 14.03
C ASN A 134 -24.57 -9.61 15.46
N ASP A 135 -23.55 -8.86 15.82
CA ASP A 135 -23.41 -8.23 17.14
C ASP A 135 -24.69 -7.45 17.51
N SER A 136 -25.28 -7.79 18.67
CA SER A 136 -26.53 -7.19 19.16
C SER A 136 -26.44 -5.68 19.42
N ARG A 137 -25.22 -5.16 19.63
CA ARG A 137 -24.96 -3.75 19.82
C ARG A 137 -25.07 -2.93 18.52
N LEU A 138 -25.05 -3.60 17.36
CA LEU A 138 -25.31 -2.96 16.08
C LEU A 138 -26.80 -2.77 15.85
N GLU A 139 -27.21 -1.62 15.32
CA GLU A 139 -28.58 -1.39 14.91
C GLU A 139 -29.01 -2.33 13.76
N GLY A 140 -30.31 -2.62 13.70
CA GLY A 140 -30.87 -3.56 12.74
C GLY A 140 -30.55 -3.24 11.29
N SER A 141 -30.63 -1.96 10.94
CA SER A 141 -30.31 -1.48 9.57
C SER A 141 -28.81 -1.56 9.23
N ILE A 142 -27.90 -1.34 10.19
CA ILE A 142 -26.47 -1.56 10.00
C ILE A 142 -26.22 -3.05 9.71
N ARG A 143 -26.81 -3.94 10.50
CA ARG A 143 -26.72 -5.38 10.27
C ARG A 143 -27.27 -5.78 8.90
N THR A 144 -28.44 -5.25 8.52
CA THR A 144 -29.03 -5.50 7.20
C THR A 144 -28.13 -5.04 6.07
N THR A 145 -27.56 -3.83 6.16
CA THR A 145 -26.60 -3.31 5.18
C THR A 145 -25.36 -4.19 5.08
N LEU A 146 -24.77 -4.56 6.22
CA LEU A 146 -23.58 -5.41 6.24
C LEU A 146 -23.87 -6.80 5.65
N LYS A 147 -25.01 -7.40 5.98
CA LYS A 147 -25.46 -8.67 5.38
C LYS A 147 -25.66 -8.55 3.87
N SER A 148 -26.25 -7.44 3.39
CA SER A 148 -26.46 -7.23 1.95
C SER A 148 -25.16 -7.16 1.17
N LEU A 149 -24.12 -6.56 1.77
CA LEU A 149 -22.78 -6.45 1.15
C LEU A 149 -22.15 -7.84 0.91
N TYR A 150 -22.40 -8.79 1.80
CA TYR A 150 -21.85 -10.15 1.73
C TYR A 150 -22.86 -11.20 1.24
N LYS A 151 -24.04 -10.77 0.77
CA LYS A 151 -25.02 -11.68 0.19
C LYS A 151 -24.39 -12.50 -0.94
N ASN A 152 -24.53 -13.82 -0.86
CA ASN A 152 -23.93 -14.77 -1.81
C ASN A 152 -22.39 -14.71 -1.87
N LYS A 153 -21.71 -14.28 -0.80
CA LYS A 153 -20.26 -14.27 -0.67
C LYS A 153 -19.82 -15.20 0.46
N ASN A 154 -19.01 -16.18 0.13
CA ASN A 154 -18.46 -17.12 1.11
C ASN A 154 -17.17 -16.64 1.76
N LYS A 155 -16.57 -15.56 1.26
CA LYS A 155 -15.28 -15.03 1.69
C LYS A 155 -15.27 -13.51 1.67
N LEU A 156 -14.32 -12.92 2.40
CA LEU A 156 -14.03 -11.50 2.29
C LEU A 156 -13.43 -11.16 0.90
N PHE A 157 -13.43 -9.87 0.57
CA PHE A 157 -12.93 -9.37 -0.72
C PHE A 157 -12.31 -7.98 -0.57
N ARG A 158 -11.38 -7.64 -1.45
CA ARG A 158 -10.66 -6.34 -1.43
C ARG A 158 -11.52 -5.21 -1.97
N GLY A 159 -11.24 -3.99 -1.51
CA GLY A 159 -11.66 -2.74 -2.15
C GLY A 159 -12.82 -2.02 -1.49
N VAL A 160 -13.47 -2.60 -0.50
CA VAL A 160 -14.51 -1.96 0.31
C VAL A 160 -14.00 -1.76 1.74
N SER A 161 -14.26 -0.59 2.34
CA SER A 161 -13.73 -0.23 3.67
C SER A 161 -14.16 -1.19 4.77
N VAL A 162 -15.39 -1.71 4.71
CA VAL A 162 -15.93 -2.66 5.68
C VAL A 162 -15.07 -3.92 5.77
N THR A 163 -14.65 -4.45 4.63
CA THR A 163 -13.82 -5.66 4.57
C THR A 163 -12.49 -5.49 5.31
N ALA A 164 -11.84 -4.33 5.13
CA ALA A 164 -10.60 -4.04 5.83
C ALA A 164 -10.81 -4.02 7.36
N VAL A 165 -11.92 -3.45 7.83
CA VAL A 165 -12.22 -3.41 9.27
C VAL A 165 -12.56 -4.79 9.82
N LEU A 166 -13.37 -5.57 9.12
CA LEU A 166 -13.71 -6.95 9.52
C LEU A 166 -12.46 -7.81 9.63
N SER A 167 -11.54 -7.70 8.66
CA SER A 167 -10.29 -8.46 8.71
C SER A 167 -9.37 -8.03 9.87
N GLU A 168 -9.34 -6.74 10.21
CA GLU A 168 -8.59 -6.27 11.39
C GLU A 168 -9.21 -6.77 12.70
N ILE A 169 -10.54 -6.82 12.81
CA ILE A 169 -11.22 -7.41 13.98
C ILE A 169 -10.89 -8.90 14.08
N TYR A 170 -10.94 -9.62 12.97
CA TYR A 170 -10.65 -11.04 12.88
C TYR A 170 -9.22 -11.38 13.33
N MET A 171 -8.26 -10.51 13.02
CA MET A 171 -6.85 -10.69 13.38
C MET A 171 -6.49 -10.28 14.81
N LYS A 172 -7.40 -9.73 15.60
CA LYS A 172 -7.08 -9.20 16.94
C LYS A 172 -6.49 -10.25 17.87
N GLU A 173 -7.06 -11.44 17.88
CA GLU A 173 -6.60 -12.51 18.75
C GLU A 173 -5.18 -12.96 18.35
N PHE A 174 -4.90 -13.09 17.07
CA PHE A 174 -3.56 -13.35 16.57
C PHE A 174 -2.58 -12.25 17.01
N ASP A 175 -2.92 -10.98 16.80
CA ASP A 175 -2.08 -9.85 17.20
C ASP A 175 -1.81 -9.84 18.70
N TYR A 176 -2.81 -10.16 19.52
CA TYR A 176 -2.67 -10.25 20.97
C TYR A 176 -1.72 -11.38 21.36
N ARG A 177 -1.91 -12.59 20.83
CA ARG A 177 -1.05 -13.75 21.10
C ARG A 177 0.40 -13.50 20.70
N MET A 178 0.63 -12.88 19.54
CA MET A 178 1.97 -12.54 19.08
C MET A 178 2.65 -11.51 19.99
N LYS A 179 1.93 -10.45 20.40
CA LYS A 179 2.46 -9.42 21.30
C LYS A 179 2.71 -9.91 22.71
N SER A 180 1.91 -10.86 23.18
CA SER A 180 2.04 -11.44 24.54
C SER A 180 3.05 -12.57 24.62
N ASN A 181 3.59 -13.04 23.50
CA ASN A 181 4.53 -14.16 23.51
C ASN A 181 5.90 -13.74 24.07
N LYS A 182 6.38 -14.48 25.08
CA LYS A 182 7.65 -14.18 25.77
C LYS A 182 8.90 -14.18 24.88
N ASN A 183 8.83 -14.83 23.73
CA ASN A 183 9.92 -14.95 22.75
C ASN A 183 9.91 -13.82 21.72
N VAL A 184 8.81 -13.06 21.62
CA VAL A 184 8.66 -11.94 20.69
C VAL A 184 9.01 -10.64 21.41
N LEU A 185 10.03 -9.95 20.92
CA LEU A 185 10.41 -8.62 21.41
C LEU A 185 9.56 -7.53 20.78
N TYR A 186 9.38 -7.60 19.46
CA TYR A 186 8.56 -6.64 18.71
C TYR A 186 7.76 -7.35 17.63
N PHE A 187 6.52 -6.93 17.51
CA PHE A 187 5.56 -7.41 16.51
C PHE A 187 4.98 -6.26 15.71
N PHE A 188 5.07 -6.35 14.39
CA PHE A 188 4.49 -5.41 13.45
C PHE A 188 3.63 -6.16 12.45
N ARG A 189 2.41 -5.72 12.24
CA ARG A 189 1.54 -6.20 11.16
C ARG A 189 0.88 -5.03 10.43
N TYR A 190 0.84 -5.13 9.13
CA TYR A 190 0.07 -4.23 8.27
C TYR A 190 -0.68 -5.08 7.26
N VAL A 191 -1.96 -5.35 7.52
CA VAL A 191 -2.83 -6.24 6.75
C VAL A 191 -2.24 -7.68 6.71
N ASP A 192 -1.62 -8.06 5.60
CA ASP A 192 -1.02 -9.37 5.32
C ASP A 192 0.51 -9.43 5.58
N ASP A 193 1.14 -8.29 5.76
CA ASP A 193 2.60 -8.16 5.93
C ASP A 193 2.96 -8.14 7.42
N ILE A 194 3.77 -9.09 7.89
CA ILE A 194 4.14 -9.28 9.29
C ILE A 194 5.65 -9.18 9.43
N VAL A 195 6.13 -8.44 10.45
CA VAL A 195 7.52 -8.44 10.88
C VAL A 195 7.60 -8.75 12.37
N LEU A 196 8.49 -9.69 12.72
CA LEU A 196 8.82 -10.07 14.08
C LEU A 196 10.29 -9.81 14.37
N ILE A 197 10.57 -9.30 15.56
CA ILE A 197 11.90 -9.33 16.15
C ILE A 197 11.81 -10.22 17.38
N VAL A 198 12.64 -11.25 17.43
CA VAL A 198 12.60 -12.28 18.47
C VAL A 198 13.86 -12.29 19.32
N LYS A 199 13.77 -12.90 20.51
CA LYS A 199 14.89 -13.09 21.42
C LYS A 199 15.98 -13.97 20.82
N GLU A 200 17.16 -13.86 21.36
CA GLU A 200 18.28 -14.75 21.05
C GLU A 200 17.98 -16.21 21.43
N GLY A 201 18.49 -17.14 20.66
CA GLY A 201 18.32 -18.56 20.89
C GLY A 201 17.10 -19.22 20.28
N ILE A 202 16.22 -18.42 19.62
CA ILE A 202 15.04 -18.94 18.92
C ILE A 202 15.41 -19.25 17.46
N SER A 203 15.25 -20.51 17.05
CA SER A 203 15.54 -20.94 15.68
C SER A 203 14.49 -20.45 14.67
N GLU A 204 14.87 -20.37 13.38
CA GLU A 204 13.93 -20.07 12.28
C GLU A 204 12.68 -20.95 12.33
N LYS A 205 12.85 -22.25 12.57
CA LYS A 205 11.77 -23.24 12.61
C LYS A 205 10.81 -22.96 13.76
N GLU A 206 11.32 -22.60 14.93
CA GLU A 206 10.48 -22.23 16.08
C GLU A 206 9.70 -20.94 15.82
N VAL A 207 10.31 -19.94 15.19
CA VAL A 207 9.60 -18.70 14.81
C VAL A 207 8.52 -18.99 13.78
N LEU A 208 8.79 -19.83 12.78
CA LEU A 208 7.80 -20.23 11.78
C LEU A 208 6.62 -20.94 12.45
N ASN A 209 6.89 -21.95 13.27
CA ASN A 209 5.86 -22.69 14.01
C ASN A 209 5.06 -21.78 14.93
N LEU A 210 5.71 -20.82 15.58
CA LEU A 210 5.03 -19.82 16.43
C LEU A 210 4.00 -19.01 15.64
N VAL A 211 4.37 -18.54 14.45
CA VAL A 211 3.43 -17.75 13.63
C VAL A 211 2.32 -18.65 13.09
N GLU A 212 2.65 -19.81 12.52
CA GLU A 212 1.67 -20.74 11.93
C GLU A 212 0.66 -21.26 12.95
N SER A 213 1.11 -21.65 14.14
CA SER A 213 0.22 -22.19 15.18
C SER A 213 -0.73 -21.16 15.81
N ASN A 214 -0.45 -19.88 15.64
CA ASN A 214 -1.31 -18.79 16.14
C ASN A 214 -2.17 -18.15 15.06
N LEU A 215 -1.90 -18.39 13.77
CA LEU A 215 -2.76 -17.92 12.70
C LEU A 215 -4.15 -18.56 12.79
N PRO A 216 -5.22 -17.81 12.45
CA PRO A 216 -6.53 -18.39 12.22
C PRO A 216 -6.50 -19.51 11.17
N ASP A 217 -7.32 -20.56 11.36
CA ASP A 217 -7.26 -21.82 10.57
C ASP A 217 -7.44 -21.65 9.05
N ASP A 218 -8.11 -20.61 8.62
CA ASP A 218 -8.34 -20.31 7.18
C ASP A 218 -7.21 -19.47 6.54
N LEU A 219 -6.23 -19.06 7.32
CA LEU A 219 -5.08 -18.31 6.84
C LEU A 219 -3.82 -19.17 6.74
N GLN A 220 -3.00 -18.88 5.76
CA GLN A 220 -1.75 -19.58 5.52
C GLN A 220 -0.63 -18.59 5.19
N LEU A 221 0.59 -18.90 5.66
CA LEU A 221 1.77 -18.15 5.27
C LEU A 221 2.13 -18.39 3.80
N ASN A 222 2.71 -17.38 3.18
CA ASN A 222 3.33 -17.50 1.87
C ASN A 222 4.81 -17.87 2.03
N ASN A 223 5.09 -19.18 2.05
CA ASN A 223 6.45 -19.69 2.30
C ASN A 223 7.51 -19.14 1.33
N ASN A 224 7.11 -18.73 0.13
CA ASN A 224 8.03 -18.12 -0.84
C ASN A 224 8.43 -16.68 -0.47
N LYS A 225 7.69 -16.05 0.45
CA LYS A 225 7.93 -14.67 0.90
C LYS A 225 8.44 -14.59 2.33
N HIS A 226 8.73 -15.71 2.97
CA HIS A 226 9.41 -15.72 4.26
C HIS A 226 10.87 -15.29 4.06
N SER A 227 11.28 -14.24 4.74
CA SER A 227 12.65 -13.77 4.79
C SER A 227 13.07 -13.46 6.22
N TYR A 228 14.34 -13.66 6.53
CA TYR A 228 14.88 -13.36 7.86
C TYR A 228 16.37 -13.00 7.80
N VAL A 229 16.81 -12.30 8.84
CA VAL A 229 18.21 -11.94 9.08
C VAL A 229 18.50 -12.08 10.55
N ILE A 230 19.59 -12.80 10.89
CA ILE A 230 20.09 -12.95 12.25
C ILE A 230 21.50 -12.35 12.29
N ILE A 231 21.69 -11.35 13.14
CA ILE A 231 22.97 -10.67 13.38
C ILE A 231 23.33 -10.83 14.85
N LYS A 232 24.58 -11.23 15.11
CA LYS A 232 25.14 -11.33 16.46
C LYS A 232 26.61 -10.88 16.43
N ASN A 233 27.03 -10.12 17.44
CA ASN A 233 28.39 -9.64 17.60
C ASN A 233 28.97 -9.02 16.31
N ASN A 234 28.18 -8.16 15.68
CA ASN A 234 28.53 -7.49 14.44
C ASN A 234 28.81 -8.42 13.25
N MET A 235 28.25 -9.61 13.25
CA MET A 235 28.34 -10.59 12.16
C MET A 235 26.95 -11.07 11.76
N ILE A 236 26.74 -11.24 10.47
CA ILE A 236 25.53 -11.86 9.94
C ILE A 236 25.72 -13.38 10.08
N LEU A 237 24.96 -14.01 10.99
CA LEU A 237 25.03 -15.46 11.24
C LEU A 237 24.28 -16.23 10.16
N THR A 238 23.05 -15.82 9.88
CA THR A 238 22.18 -16.45 8.89
C THR A 238 21.28 -15.44 8.24
N GLN A 239 20.94 -15.69 6.97
CA GLN A 239 19.99 -14.88 6.23
C GLN A 239 19.21 -15.73 5.23
N LYS A 240 17.96 -15.33 4.97
CA LYS A 240 17.15 -15.84 3.89
C LYS A 240 16.37 -14.68 3.29
N CYS A 241 16.75 -14.29 2.10
CA CYS A 241 16.03 -13.25 1.37
C CYS A 241 14.82 -13.84 0.62
N GLU A 242 13.82 -13.02 0.39
CA GLU A 242 12.64 -13.41 -0.38
C GLU A 242 13.05 -13.98 -1.75
N LYS A 243 12.59 -15.21 -2.07
CA LYS A 243 12.80 -15.79 -3.39
C LYS A 243 12.04 -14.97 -4.42
N ARG A 244 12.74 -14.25 -5.27
CA ARG A 244 12.16 -13.48 -6.35
C ARG A 244 11.80 -14.42 -7.49
N ILE A 245 10.52 -14.61 -7.74
CA ILE A 245 10.05 -15.22 -8.99
C ILE A 245 10.39 -14.22 -10.08
N SER A 246 11.33 -14.59 -10.95
CA SER A 246 11.76 -13.81 -12.11
C SER A 246 10.61 -13.66 -13.10
N SER A 247 9.80 -12.64 -12.91
CA SER A 247 8.87 -12.19 -13.95
C SER A 247 9.64 -11.39 -15.01
N GLY A 248 10.53 -12.04 -15.76
CA GLY A 248 11.10 -11.49 -16.99
C GLY A 248 11.88 -10.17 -16.94
N VAL A 249 12.19 -9.64 -15.76
CA VAL A 249 12.96 -8.42 -15.58
C VAL A 249 14.36 -8.79 -15.12
N TYR A 250 15.34 -8.51 -15.95
CA TYR A 250 16.77 -8.71 -15.69
C TYR A 250 17.19 -7.90 -14.45
N PHE A 251 17.56 -8.60 -13.37
CA PHE A 251 18.19 -7.99 -12.21
C PHE A 251 19.70 -8.17 -12.32
N PRO A 252 20.50 -7.10 -12.19
CA PRO A 252 21.94 -7.23 -12.21
C PRO A 252 22.44 -8.10 -11.05
N SER A 253 23.44 -8.94 -11.33
CA SER A 253 24.03 -9.95 -10.45
C SER A 253 24.62 -9.43 -9.13
N LYS A 254 24.70 -8.13 -8.91
CA LYS A 254 25.20 -7.49 -7.67
C LYS A 254 24.33 -7.71 -6.43
N LEU A 255 23.06 -8.09 -6.60
CA LEU A 255 22.09 -8.25 -5.48
C LEU A 255 22.15 -9.61 -4.79
N GLN A 256 22.95 -10.56 -5.26
CA GLN A 256 23.01 -11.90 -4.67
C GLN A 256 23.66 -11.95 -3.28
N ASN A 257 24.44 -10.91 -2.91
CA ASN A 257 25.17 -10.84 -1.63
C ASN A 257 24.64 -9.76 -0.66
N GLU A 258 23.55 -9.08 -0.96
CA GLU A 258 22.98 -8.06 -0.07
C GLU A 258 22.08 -8.71 0.99
N CYS A 259 22.35 -8.43 2.25
CA CYS A 259 21.50 -8.81 3.37
C CYS A 259 20.42 -7.76 3.59
N PHE A 260 19.16 -8.10 3.41
CA PHE A 260 18.05 -7.13 3.55
C PHE A 260 16.72 -7.78 3.94
N ILE A 261 15.84 -6.95 4.48
CA ILE A 261 14.42 -7.26 4.71
C ILE A 261 13.56 -6.22 4.00
N ASP A 262 12.58 -6.66 3.22
CA ASP A 262 11.56 -5.80 2.63
C ASP A 262 10.34 -5.69 3.56
N PHE A 263 9.83 -4.48 3.79
CA PHE A 263 8.59 -4.26 4.52
C PHE A 263 7.85 -3.04 3.98
N LEU A 264 6.58 -3.19 3.66
CA LEU A 264 5.70 -2.11 3.16
C LEU A 264 6.29 -1.28 2.00
N GLY A 265 7.10 -1.91 1.14
CA GLY A 265 7.71 -1.27 -0.01
C GLY A 265 8.98 -0.50 0.28
N TYR A 266 9.49 -0.55 1.51
CA TYR A 266 10.85 -0.17 1.88
C TYR A 266 11.74 -1.40 1.95
N LYS A 267 13.06 -1.19 1.76
CA LYS A 267 14.11 -2.19 1.88
C LYS A 267 15.05 -1.75 3.00
N PHE A 268 15.20 -2.57 4.03
CA PHE A 268 16.16 -2.40 5.12
C PHE A 268 17.40 -3.21 4.77
N ILE A 269 18.50 -2.55 4.41
CA ILE A 269 19.75 -3.19 4.01
C ILE A 269 20.71 -3.13 5.18
N PHE A 270 21.33 -4.27 5.52
CA PHE A 270 22.36 -4.39 6.52
C PHE A 270 23.73 -4.29 5.85
N ILE A 271 24.45 -3.21 6.11
CA ILE A 271 25.74 -2.90 5.49
C ILE A 271 26.84 -3.21 6.50
N ILE A 272 27.79 -4.05 6.10
CA ILE A 272 28.95 -4.39 6.90
C ILE A 272 30.01 -3.29 6.68
N LYS A 273 30.28 -2.52 7.73
CA LYS A 273 31.37 -1.56 7.87
C LYS A 273 32.20 -1.97 9.09
N ASP A 274 32.81 -1.03 9.80
CA ASP A 274 33.40 -1.29 11.11
C ASP A 274 32.38 -1.91 12.09
N LYS A 275 31.12 -1.48 11.94
CA LYS A 275 29.92 -2.09 12.56
C LYS A 275 28.85 -2.29 11.51
N ILE A 276 27.94 -3.24 11.75
CA ILE A 276 26.78 -3.40 10.89
C ILE A 276 25.83 -2.22 11.11
N GLU A 277 25.52 -1.53 10.03
CA GLU A 277 24.55 -0.45 9.98
C GLU A 277 23.35 -0.86 9.14
N VAL A 278 22.21 -0.27 9.43
CA VAL A 278 21.00 -0.41 8.59
C VAL A 278 20.76 0.87 7.82
N GLU A 279 20.59 0.75 6.51
CA GLU A 279 20.11 1.82 5.65
C GLU A 279 18.77 1.43 5.02
N VAL A 280 17.91 2.44 4.81
CA VAL A 280 16.57 2.26 4.29
C VAL A 280 16.51 2.75 2.85
N GLY A 281 16.10 1.88 1.95
CA GLY A 281 15.89 2.16 0.53
C GLY A 281 14.47 1.83 0.07
N ILE A 282 14.28 1.90 -1.26
CA ILE A 282 13.03 1.51 -1.93
C ILE A 282 13.13 0.03 -2.30
N SER A 283 12.10 -0.76 -2.00
CA SER A 283 12.11 -2.19 -2.36
C SER A 283 12.21 -2.39 -3.87
N GLU A 284 12.90 -3.45 -4.29
CA GLU A 284 13.12 -3.75 -5.71
C GLU A 284 11.81 -3.95 -6.49
N VAL A 285 10.80 -4.52 -5.82
CA VAL A 285 9.46 -4.66 -6.40
C VAL A 285 8.88 -3.30 -6.76
N LYS A 286 9.04 -2.30 -5.90
CA LYS A 286 8.53 -0.94 -6.15
C LYS A 286 9.34 -0.20 -7.21
N LYS A 287 10.68 -0.33 -7.20
CA LYS A 287 11.53 0.21 -8.28
C LYS A 287 11.16 -0.39 -9.64
N SER A 288 10.99 -1.72 -9.69
CA SER A 288 10.57 -2.41 -10.91
C SER A 288 9.19 -1.95 -11.41
N LEU A 289 8.23 -1.73 -10.52
CA LEU A 289 6.92 -1.17 -10.89
C LEU A 289 7.04 0.24 -11.48
N ILE A 290 7.89 1.10 -10.92
CA ILE A 290 8.13 2.44 -11.47
C ILE A 290 8.74 2.31 -12.87
N LYS A 291 9.79 1.49 -13.04
CA LYS A 291 10.43 1.24 -14.34
C LYS A 291 9.43 0.69 -15.38
N LYS A 292 8.57 -0.26 -14.99
CA LYS A 292 7.49 -0.77 -15.86
C LYS A 292 6.53 0.34 -16.29
N LYS A 293 6.12 1.24 -15.39
CA LYS A 293 5.25 2.38 -15.72
C LYS A 293 5.94 3.36 -16.67
N VAL A 294 7.24 3.60 -16.50
CA VAL A 294 8.04 4.39 -17.46
C VAL A 294 7.97 3.76 -18.85
N LEU A 295 8.26 2.47 -18.98
CA LEU A 295 8.17 1.75 -20.28
C LEU A 295 6.79 1.86 -20.90
N ARG A 296 5.73 1.63 -20.12
CA ARG A 296 4.35 1.74 -20.58
C ARG A 296 4.01 3.15 -21.08
N SER A 297 4.60 4.19 -20.46
CA SER A 297 4.41 5.57 -20.90
C SER A 297 4.99 5.79 -22.30
N PHE A 298 6.17 5.25 -22.59
CA PHE A 298 6.78 5.30 -23.93
C PHE A 298 6.02 4.45 -24.96
N PHE A 299 5.61 3.22 -24.60
CA PHE A 299 4.80 2.40 -25.48
C PHE A 299 3.45 3.07 -25.84
N LYS A 300 2.84 3.75 -24.85
CA LYS A 300 1.60 4.47 -25.08
C LYS A 300 1.81 5.70 -25.98
N TYR A 301 2.93 6.42 -25.78
CA TYR A 301 3.34 7.53 -26.63
C TYR A 301 3.52 7.07 -28.10
N ARG A 302 4.19 5.94 -28.33
CA ARG A 302 4.38 5.39 -29.68
C ARG A 302 3.06 5.13 -30.42
N LYS A 303 1.99 4.81 -29.67
CA LYS A 303 0.66 4.59 -30.25
C LYS A 303 -0.15 5.89 -30.46
N GLU A 304 -0.03 6.83 -29.54
CA GLU A 304 -0.87 8.04 -29.48
C GLU A 304 -0.19 9.28 -30.10
N ASN A 305 1.12 9.27 -30.21
CA ASN A 305 1.99 10.39 -30.64
C ASN A 305 1.73 11.71 -29.87
N ASP A 306 1.24 11.62 -28.62
CA ASP A 306 1.01 12.76 -27.75
C ASP A 306 2.21 12.96 -26.82
N PHE A 307 3.13 13.86 -27.23
CA PHE A 307 4.35 14.15 -26.47
C PHE A 307 4.05 14.81 -25.14
N ASN A 308 3.09 15.72 -25.07
CA ASN A 308 2.70 16.38 -23.83
C ASN A 308 2.21 15.36 -22.78
N MET A 309 1.44 14.37 -23.22
CA MET A 309 0.97 13.32 -22.34
C MET A 309 2.12 12.41 -21.87
N LEU A 310 3.13 12.14 -22.70
CA LEU A 310 4.35 11.44 -22.27
C LEU A 310 5.06 12.22 -21.16
N VAL A 311 5.27 13.53 -21.34
CA VAL A 311 5.89 14.42 -20.35
C VAL A 311 5.08 14.42 -19.04
N TYR A 312 3.74 14.50 -19.11
CA TYR A 312 2.89 14.41 -17.91
C TYR A 312 3.00 13.07 -17.20
N ARG A 313 3.03 11.95 -17.92
CA ARG A 313 3.19 10.60 -17.34
C ARG A 313 4.52 10.46 -16.61
N LEU A 314 5.63 10.87 -17.22
CA LEU A 314 6.95 10.81 -16.61
C LEU A 314 7.05 11.75 -15.40
N ASN A 315 6.61 12.99 -15.53
CA ASN A 315 6.56 13.92 -14.40
C ASN A 315 5.70 13.41 -13.25
N TYR A 316 4.57 12.74 -13.53
CA TYR A 316 3.72 12.14 -12.50
C TYR A 316 4.46 11.05 -11.70
N LEU A 317 5.29 10.24 -12.35
CA LEU A 317 6.13 9.22 -11.69
C LEU A 317 7.27 9.83 -10.88
N CYS A 318 7.86 10.91 -11.40
CA CYS A 318 9.02 11.58 -10.82
C CYS A 318 8.70 12.73 -9.85
N SER A 319 7.44 12.94 -9.49
CA SER A 319 7.03 14.05 -8.62
C SER A 319 5.95 13.60 -7.65
N ASN A 320 5.31 14.57 -6.99
CA ASN A 320 4.21 14.33 -6.08
C ASN A 320 2.94 14.99 -6.60
N VAL A 321 1.80 14.49 -6.20
CA VAL A 321 0.48 15.03 -6.55
C VAL A 321 -0.35 15.23 -5.31
N ARG A 322 -1.22 16.22 -5.34
CA ARG A 322 -2.21 16.44 -4.29
C ARG A 322 -3.41 15.53 -4.55
N ILE A 323 -3.71 14.64 -3.61
CA ILE A 323 -4.84 13.69 -3.75
C ILE A 323 -6.15 14.36 -3.32
N LEU A 324 -6.11 15.13 -2.22
CA LEU A 324 -7.28 15.78 -1.62
C LEU A 324 -6.97 17.25 -1.39
N SER A 325 -7.74 18.12 -2.03
CA SER A 325 -7.58 19.57 -1.89
C SER A 325 -7.83 20.07 -0.45
N SER A 326 -8.69 19.39 0.31
CA SER A 326 -9.16 19.81 1.63
C SER A 326 -8.25 19.42 2.80
N ARG A 327 -7.48 18.33 2.69
CA ARG A 327 -6.69 17.78 3.81
C ARG A 327 -5.18 17.84 3.59
N ARG A 328 -4.69 18.58 2.60
CA ARG A 328 -3.26 18.59 2.22
C ARG A 328 -2.68 17.16 2.11
N LEU A 329 -3.49 16.21 1.62
CA LEU A 329 -3.06 14.84 1.41
C LEU A 329 -2.31 14.73 0.08
N TYR A 330 -1.08 14.29 0.13
CA TYR A 330 -0.20 14.15 -1.02
C TYR A 330 0.19 12.69 -1.24
N SER A 331 0.53 12.36 -2.46
CA SER A 331 1.12 11.08 -2.84
C SER A 331 2.17 11.33 -3.92
N GLY A 332 3.11 10.43 -4.07
CA GLY A 332 4.18 10.52 -5.03
C GLY A 332 5.49 10.04 -4.44
N ILE A 333 6.58 10.30 -5.13
CA ILE A 333 7.85 9.68 -4.77
C ILE A 333 8.32 10.07 -3.36
N TYR A 334 8.23 11.36 -2.98
CA TYR A 334 8.62 11.79 -1.64
C TYR A 334 7.66 11.28 -0.56
N TYR A 335 6.34 11.50 -0.73
CA TYR A 335 5.38 11.17 0.32
C TYR A 335 5.24 9.66 0.55
N ASN A 336 5.51 8.85 -0.47
CA ASN A 336 5.48 7.39 -0.34
C ASN A 336 6.77 6.82 0.24
N TYR A 337 7.90 7.53 0.11
CA TYR A 337 9.23 7.04 0.48
C TYR A 337 10.05 8.05 1.27
N SER A 338 9.42 8.91 2.08
CA SER A 338 10.08 9.99 2.84
C SER A 338 11.08 9.51 3.90
N LEU A 339 11.15 8.21 4.16
CA LEU A 339 11.99 7.61 5.20
C LEU A 339 13.22 6.87 4.64
N ILE A 340 13.50 6.98 3.33
CA ILE A 340 14.72 6.42 2.75
C ILE A 340 15.97 7.22 3.18
N ASP A 341 17.10 6.54 3.32
CA ASP A 341 18.38 7.19 3.58
C ASP A 341 18.85 7.89 2.30
N PHE A 342 18.75 9.22 2.31
CA PHE A 342 18.96 10.08 1.15
C PHE A 342 19.70 11.36 1.54
N ASP A 343 20.89 11.56 1.00
CA ASP A 343 21.66 12.79 1.13
C ASP A 343 22.05 13.32 -0.27
N ILE A 344 21.40 14.40 -0.71
CA ILE A 344 21.65 15.01 -2.02
C ILE A 344 23.02 15.70 -2.07
N ASN A 345 23.46 16.29 -0.96
CA ASN A 345 24.71 17.06 -0.92
C ASN A 345 25.92 16.14 -1.03
N LYS A 346 25.90 15.02 -0.29
CA LYS A 346 26.94 14.00 -0.34
C LYS A 346 26.76 13.00 -1.47
N LYS A 347 25.60 13.01 -2.13
CA LYS A 347 25.21 12.04 -3.17
C LYS A 347 25.35 10.59 -2.68
N CYS A 348 24.92 10.33 -1.47
CA CYS A 348 25.07 9.03 -0.82
C CYS A 348 23.78 8.57 -0.12
N GLY A 349 23.80 7.31 0.35
CA GLY A 349 22.68 6.61 0.94
C GLY A 349 22.00 5.67 -0.04
N VAL A 350 21.48 4.56 0.49
CA VAL A 350 20.81 3.54 -0.33
C VAL A 350 19.61 4.14 -1.08
N GLY A 351 18.84 5.00 -0.43
CA GLY A 351 17.72 5.68 -1.07
C GLY A 351 18.11 6.62 -2.19
N TYR A 352 19.26 7.32 -2.06
CA TYR A 352 19.82 8.13 -3.13
C TYR A 352 20.18 7.24 -4.34
N ASN A 353 20.88 6.14 -4.10
CA ASN A 353 21.27 5.19 -5.15
C ASN A 353 20.06 4.57 -5.85
N ASP A 354 18.99 4.25 -5.11
CA ASP A 354 17.75 3.74 -5.66
C ASP A 354 17.07 4.73 -6.61
N LEU A 355 17.07 6.02 -6.25
CA LEU A 355 16.54 7.08 -7.12
C LEU A 355 17.44 7.32 -8.34
N CYS A 356 18.77 7.25 -8.18
CA CYS A 356 19.74 7.30 -9.29
C CYS A 356 19.51 6.16 -10.29
N ASP A 357 19.25 4.95 -9.80
CA ASP A 357 18.96 3.79 -10.65
C ASP A 357 17.72 4.02 -11.52
N ILE A 358 16.67 4.64 -10.97
CA ILE A 358 15.47 4.98 -11.73
C ILE A 358 15.75 6.12 -12.73
N ASP A 359 16.46 7.17 -12.34
CA ASP A 359 16.83 8.28 -13.24
C ASP A 359 17.72 7.80 -14.40
N ASN A 360 18.70 6.95 -14.11
CA ASN A 360 19.58 6.37 -15.11
C ASN A 360 18.78 5.47 -16.07
N PHE A 361 17.79 4.73 -15.57
CA PHE A 361 16.90 3.94 -16.42
C PHE A 361 16.06 4.83 -17.35
N ILE A 362 15.48 5.93 -16.86
CA ILE A 362 14.72 6.89 -17.69
C ILE A 362 15.65 7.47 -18.78
N LYS A 363 16.84 7.92 -18.39
CA LYS A 363 17.84 8.49 -19.31
C LYS A 363 18.29 7.46 -20.34
N SER A 364 18.54 6.22 -19.95
CA SER A 364 18.94 5.16 -20.88
C SER A 364 17.90 4.93 -21.99
N ILE A 365 16.61 5.04 -21.68
CA ILE A 365 15.55 4.94 -22.67
C ILE A 365 15.57 6.15 -23.61
N ILE A 366 15.70 7.36 -23.09
CA ILE A 366 15.69 8.61 -23.88
C ILE A 366 16.87 8.66 -24.85
N TYR A 367 18.05 8.20 -24.40
CA TYR A 367 19.27 8.24 -25.20
C TYR A 367 19.51 7.02 -26.08
N SER A 368 18.77 5.93 -25.90
CA SER A 368 19.05 4.67 -26.59
C SER A 368 18.68 4.68 -28.06
N SER A 369 18.22 5.81 -28.61
CA SER A 369 17.88 6.06 -30.01
C SER A 369 17.77 4.77 -30.84
N ASN A 370 16.59 4.17 -30.88
CA ASN A 370 16.25 2.93 -31.61
C ASN A 370 16.72 1.58 -31.02
N LYS A 371 17.58 1.54 -29.98
CA LYS A 371 18.04 0.24 -29.41
C LYS A 371 17.05 -0.33 -28.40
N HIS A 372 16.38 0.51 -27.61
CA HIS A 372 15.44 0.02 -26.61
C HIS A 372 14.04 -0.22 -27.24
N PRO A 373 13.39 -1.40 -27.05
CA PRO A 373 12.11 -1.72 -27.67
C PRO A 373 10.98 -0.69 -27.44
N ALA A 374 11.02 0.01 -26.28
CA ALA A 374 10.00 1.01 -25.95
C ALA A 374 10.07 2.29 -26.80
N VAL A 375 11.24 2.62 -27.34
CA VAL A 375 11.47 3.82 -28.18
C VAL A 375 11.83 3.48 -29.62
N ARG A 376 11.83 2.21 -29.99
CA ARG A 376 12.09 1.79 -31.37
C ARG A 376 11.10 2.44 -32.34
N GLY A 377 11.60 3.17 -33.32
CA GLY A 377 10.78 3.94 -34.29
C GLY A 377 10.26 5.28 -33.78
N ILE A 378 10.73 5.77 -32.62
CA ILE A 378 10.43 7.13 -32.12
C ILE A 378 11.63 8.04 -32.41
N ASN A 379 11.40 9.11 -33.16
CA ASN A 379 12.38 10.16 -33.39
C ASN A 379 12.00 11.42 -32.61
N PHE A 380 12.65 11.62 -31.48
CA PHE A 380 12.49 12.88 -30.72
C PHE A 380 13.31 14.01 -31.36
N ASN A 381 12.72 15.18 -31.52
CA ASN A 381 13.45 16.37 -31.93
C ASN A 381 14.31 16.92 -30.76
N LYS A 382 15.22 17.84 -31.05
CA LYS A 382 16.15 18.43 -30.03
C LYS A 382 15.41 19.06 -28.85
N GLN A 383 14.28 19.74 -29.09
CA GLN A 383 13.49 20.37 -28.02
C GLN A 383 12.84 19.31 -27.12
N GLN A 384 12.26 18.25 -27.70
CA GLN A 384 11.68 17.15 -26.96
C GLN A 384 12.71 16.43 -26.09
N ILE A 385 13.89 16.16 -26.62
CA ILE A 385 14.99 15.57 -25.86
C ILE A 385 15.39 16.49 -24.71
N THR A 386 15.50 17.79 -24.93
CA THR A 386 15.85 18.76 -23.90
C THR A 386 14.80 18.81 -22.79
N GLU A 387 13.52 18.72 -23.13
CA GLU A 387 12.43 18.68 -22.16
C GLU A 387 12.43 17.38 -21.35
N LEU A 388 12.60 16.23 -21.99
CA LEU A 388 12.67 14.93 -21.31
C LEU A 388 13.87 14.83 -20.36
N LYS A 389 15.02 15.46 -20.71
CA LYS A 389 16.23 15.52 -19.86
C LYS A 389 16.00 16.23 -18.52
N LYS A 390 15.07 17.18 -18.46
CA LYS A 390 14.73 17.92 -17.22
C LYS A 390 13.94 17.09 -16.23
N ILE A 391 13.39 15.94 -16.66
CA ILE A 391 12.60 15.07 -15.80
C ILE A 391 13.54 14.20 -14.96
N SER A 392 13.52 14.37 -13.66
CA SER A 392 14.33 13.63 -12.69
C SER A 392 13.50 13.28 -11.47
N ILE A 393 13.60 12.02 -11.05
CA ILE A 393 12.96 11.53 -9.83
C ILE A 393 13.70 12.03 -8.59
N ILE A 394 15.02 12.18 -8.68
CA ILE A 394 15.87 12.76 -7.61
C ILE A 394 15.43 14.19 -7.31
N SER A 395 15.31 15.05 -8.34
CA SER A 395 14.83 16.42 -8.15
C SER A 395 13.40 16.44 -7.61
N GLY A 396 12.51 15.60 -8.14
CA GLY A 396 11.12 15.54 -7.67
C GLY A 396 10.98 15.08 -6.21
N PHE A 397 11.88 14.21 -5.75
CA PHE A 397 11.99 13.79 -4.36
C PHE A 397 12.56 14.90 -3.48
N ASN A 398 13.75 15.40 -3.82
CA ASN A 398 14.47 16.43 -3.06
C ASN A 398 13.65 17.71 -2.89
N ASP A 399 13.13 18.25 -3.97
CA ASP A 399 12.39 19.52 -4.00
C ASP A 399 10.93 19.34 -3.56
N LYS A 400 10.52 18.12 -3.25
CA LYS A 400 9.13 17.76 -2.92
C LYS A 400 8.13 18.28 -3.96
N ARG A 401 8.56 18.34 -5.22
CA ARG A 401 7.81 18.97 -6.32
C ARG A 401 6.39 18.44 -6.41
N ILE A 402 5.39 19.33 -6.36
CA ILE A 402 3.97 18.99 -6.41
C ILE A 402 3.40 19.41 -7.76
N LEU A 403 2.81 18.44 -8.47
CA LEU A 403 2.08 18.71 -9.72
C LEU A 403 0.64 19.10 -9.40
N LYS A 404 0.19 20.18 -10.02
CA LYS A 404 -1.22 20.60 -10.02
C LYS A 404 -1.89 20.00 -11.24
N LEU A 405 -2.63 18.91 -11.07
CA LEU A 405 -3.31 18.19 -12.14
C LEU A 405 -4.79 18.04 -11.81
N SER A 406 -5.66 18.15 -12.81
CA SER A 406 -7.08 17.81 -12.67
C SER A 406 -7.27 16.30 -12.52
N ASN A 407 -8.40 15.90 -11.92
CA ASN A 407 -8.73 14.48 -11.76
C ASN A 407 -8.85 13.75 -13.11
N GLU A 408 -9.39 14.42 -14.11
CA GLU A 408 -9.48 13.91 -15.48
C GLU A 408 -8.09 13.62 -16.06
N LYS A 409 -7.14 14.58 -15.89
CA LYS A 409 -5.76 14.41 -16.36
C LYS A 409 -5.05 13.30 -15.65
N ILE A 410 -5.24 13.16 -14.32
CA ILE A 410 -4.72 12.04 -13.53
C ILE A 410 -5.29 10.71 -14.04
N SER A 411 -6.57 10.64 -14.37
CA SER A 411 -7.21 9.45 -14.93
C SER A 411 -6.61 9.05 -16.27
N LYS A 412 -6.42 10.01 -17.19
CA LYS A 412 -5.76 9.79 -18.49
C LYS A 412 -4.30 9.32 -18.33
N ILE A 413 -3.55 9.91 -17.38
CA ILE A 413 -2.19 9.49 -17.07
C ILE A 413 -2.17 8.03 -16.61
N LYS A 414 -3.00 7.69 -15.62
CA LYS A 414 -3.06 6.34 -15.03
C LYS A 414 -3.60 5.30 -16.01
N GLY A 415 -4.45 5.70 -16.96
CA GLY A 415 -4.98 4.82 -17.99
C GLY A 415 -3.91 4.12 -18.83
N ALA A 416 -2.71 4.70 -18.95
CA ALA A 416 -1.58 4.07 -19.63
C ALA A 416 -1.00 2.87 -18.84
N TRP A 417 -1.30 2.78 -17.53
CA TRP A 417 -0.69 1.82 -16.62
C TRP A 417 -1.66 0.76 -16.08
N TYR A 418 -2.91 0.73 -16.57
CA TYR A 418 -3.80 -0.37 -16.23
C TYR A 418 -3.18 -1.69 -16.71
N ASN A 419 -3.11 -2.67 -15.80
CA ASN A 419 -2.46 -3.97 -16.00
C ASN A 419 -0.91 -3.95 -15.93
N VAL A 420 -0.34 -3.04 -15.13
CA VAL A 420 1.09 -3.08 -14.78
C VAL A 420 1.28 -3.69 -13.38
#